data_9d98eef7073502047256da95049f1a16
#
_entry.id   9d98eef7073502047256da95049f1a16
#
_cell.length_a   1.000
_cell.length_b   1.000
_cell.length_c   1.000
_cell.angle_alpha   90.00
_cell.angle_beta   90.00
_cell.angle_gamma   90.00
#
_symmetry.space_group_name_H-M   'P 1'
#
loop_
_entity.id
_entity.type
_entity.pdbx_description
1 polymer ?
#
loop_
_entity_poly.entity_id
_entity_poly.type
_entity_poly.pdbx_seq_one_letter_code
_entity_poly.pdbx_strand_id
1 'polypeptide(L)'
;MQGFSESIRSAAEELEGIENEREAAITGSRRVIRLSKRTIHAIHVGEDFSGPASEMREAVTDLLPAGSRRVDFAPVQDALMEYSEAAILASIVAERRVPSFSEIGVPAGSWVLGLADSVGELRRIVTTRLMDGDMEGARRFFGIMEEISGEIMMLDVPDAVAPVRRKQDIVRGIMDRTRSDMTTASMMRI
;
A
#
# COMPACT_ATOMS: atom_id res chain seq x y z
N MET A 1 -26.65 -45.08 12.46
CA MET A 1 -25.87 -43.83 12.43
C MET A 1 -24.39 -44.08 12.87
N GLN A 2 -23.82 -45.17 12.33
CA GLN A 2 -22.41 -45.45 12.56
C GLN A 2 -21.54 -44.37 11.84
N GLY A 3 -20.55 -43.80 12.50
CA GLY A 3 -19.64 -42.80 11.94
C GLY A 3 -20.08 -41.31 12.12
N PHE A 4 -21.33 -41.03 12.50
CA PHE A 4 -21.82 -39.66 12.62
C PHE A 4 -21.05 -38.81 13.66
N SER A 5 -20.79 -39.41 14.84
CA SER A 5 -20.03 -38.71 15.90
C SER A 5 -18.56 -38.49 15.53
N GLU A 6 -17.99 -39.33 14.70
CA GLU A 6 -16.63 -39.17 14.17
C GLU A 6 -16.58 -38.07 13.13
N SER A 7 -17.55 -38.02 12.21
CA SER A 7 -17.68 -36.93 11.24
C SER A 7 -17.86 -35.56 11.90
N ILE A 8 -18.65 -35.47 12.97
CA ILE A 8 -18.84 -34.21 13.73
C ILE A 8 -17.52 -33.81 14.41
N ARG A 9 -16.78 -34.75 14.97
CA ARG A 9 -15.48 -34.44 15.59
C ARG A 9 -14.48 -33.94 14.57
N SER A 10 -14.36 -34.61 13.44
CA SER A 10 -13.48 -34.19 12.35
C SER A 10 -13.85 -32.80 11.80
N ALA A 11 -15.15 -32.52 11.65
CA ALA A 11 -15.60 -31.19 11.23
C ALA A 11 -15.29 -30.11 12.29
N ALA A 12 -15.42 -30.43 13.59
CA ALA A 12 -15.07 -29.49 14.66
C ALA A 12 -13.58 -29.17 14.67
N GLU A 13 -12.71 -30.16 14.50
CA GLU A 13 -11.25 -29.98 14.41
C GLU A 13 -10.85 -29.14 13.19
N GLU A 14 -11.50 -29.35 12.05
CA GLU A 14 -11.29 -28.53 10.84
C GLU A 14 -11.72 -27.06 11.06
N LEU A 15 -12.88 -26.84 11.66
CA LEU A 15 -13.38 -25.50 11.96
C LEU A 15 -12.50 -24.75 12.97
N GLU A 16 -11.99 -25.45 14.00
CA GLU A 16 -11.03 -24.88 14.95
C GLU A 16 -9.72 -24.48 14.24
N GLY A 17 -9.24 -25.31 13.32
CA GLY A 17 -8.07 -25.00 12.49
C GLY A 17 -8.27 -23.71 11.65
N ILE A 18 -9.44 -23.57 11.00
CA ILE A 18 -9.80 -22.38 10.22
C ILE A 18 -9.85 -21.14 11.12
N GLU A 19 -10.44 -21.21 12.32
CA GLU A 19 -10.50 -20.08 13.24
C GLU A 19 -9.12 -19.65 13.73
N ASN A 20 -8.25 -20.59 14.06
CA ASN A 20 -6.85 -20.32 14.45
C ASN A 20 -6.08 -19.63 13.31
N GLU A 21 -6.25 -20.08 12.07
CA GLU A 21 -5.64 -19.44 10.91
C GLU A 21 -6.16 -18.00 10.71
N ARG A 22 -7.45 -17.78 10.92
CA ARG A 22 -8.08 -16.47 10.81
C ARG A 22 -7.56 -15.51 11.86
N GLU A 23 -7.47 -15.93 13.12
CA GLU A 23 -6.93 -15.09 14.20
C GLU A 23 -5.46 -14.73 13.97
N ALA A 24 -4.64 -15.69 13.53
CA ALA A 24 -3.26 -15.45 13.16
C ALA A 24 -3.14 -14.44 12.01
N ALA A 25 -4.01 -14.55 11.00
CA ALA A 25 -4.06 -13.62 9.87
C ALA A 25 -4.42 -12.20 10.31
N ILE A 26 -5.42 -12.02 11.19
CA ILE A 26 -5.81 -10.72 11.74
C ILE A 26 -4.67 -10.09 12.54
N THR A 27 -4.01 -10.87 13.38
CA THR A 27 -2.89 -10.40 14.21
C THR A 27 -1.70 -9.99 13.34
N GLY A 28 -1.34 -10.81 12.35
CA GLY A 28 -0.29 -10.51 11.37
C GLY A 28 -0.58 -9.26 10.56
N SER A 29 -1.83 -9.11 10.07
CA SER A 29 -2.28 -7.94 9.32
C SER A 29 -2.11 -6.65 10.12
N ARG A 30 -2.49 -6.64 11.40
CA ARG A 30 -2.29 -5.48 12.29
C ARG A 30 -0.82 -5.13 12.48
N ARG A 31 0.06 -6.16 12.53
CA ARG A 31 1.52 -5.94 12.60
C ARG A 31 2.03 -5.27 11.33
N VAL A 32 1.65 -5.78 10.15
CA VAL A 32 2.04 -5.21 8.85
C VAL A 32 1.58 -3.76 8.75
N ILE A 33 0.31 -3.44 9.01
CA ILE A 33 -0.23 -2.08 8.96
C ILE A 33 0.55 -1.12 9.88
N ARG A 34 0.86 -1.54 11.11
CA ARG A 34 1.64 -0.68 12.03
C ARG A 34 3.03 -0.38 11.49
N LEU A 35 3.72 -1.37 10.92
CA LEU A 35 5.06 -1.20 10.36
C LEU A 35 5.04 -0.37 9.09
N SER A 36 4.02 -0.52 8.24
CA SER A 36 3.79 0.33 7.06
C SER A 36 3.64 1.79 7.46
N LYS A 37 2.78 2.09 8.43
CA LYS A 37 2.58 3.45 8.95
C LYS A 37 3.85 4.03 9.60
N ARG A 38 4.63 3.21 10.31
CA ARG A 38 5.91 3.62 10.89
C ARG A 38 6.93 3.97 9.79
N THR A 39 6.99 3.17 8.72
CA THR A 39 7.86 3.43 7.57
C THR A 39 7.48 4.74 6.88
N ILE A 40 6.20 4.95 6.57
CA ILE A 40 5.70 6.19 5.96
C ILE A 40 5.98 7.39 6.87
N HIS A 41 5.77 7.26 8.18
CA HIS A 41 6.06 8.33 9.13
C HIS A 41 7.55 8.71 9.12
N ALA A 42 8.46 7.73 9.21
CA ALA A 42 9.90 7.98 9.18
C ALA A 42 10.32 8.72 7.89
N ILE A 43 9.76 8.35 6.74
CA ILE A 43 9.99 9.04 5.46
C ILE A 43 9.59 10.52 5.56
N HIS A 44 8.43 10.83 6.12
CA HIS A 44 7.92 12.21 6.19
C HIS A 44 8.66 13.10 7.18
N VAL A 45 9.18 12.53 8.26
CA VAL A 45 9.97 13.30 9.24
C VAL A 45 11.47 13.32 8.95
N GLY A 46 11.88 12.65 7.84
CA GLY A 46 13.29 12.61 7.42
C GLY A 46 14.18 11.71 8.28
N GLU A 47 13.59 10.75 9.00
CA GLU A 47 14.31 9.74 9.77
C GLU A 47 14.71 8.55 8.88
N ASP A 48 15.66 7.73 9.36
CA ASP A 48 16.03 6.48 8.71
C ASP A 48 14.85 5.49 8.76
N PHE A 49 14.36 5.12 7.59
CA PHE A 49 13.26 4.17 7.43
C PHE A 49 13.73 2.76 7.03
N SER A 50 15.04 2.52 6.89
CA SER A 50 15.58 1.23 6.45
C SER A 50 15.22 0.08 7.39
N GLY A 51 15.32 0.30 8.70
CA GLY A 51 14.93 -0.66 9.72
C GLY A 51 13.43 -0.97 9.68
N PRO A 52 12.53 0.02 9.83
CA PRO A 52 11.09 -0.18 9.69
C PRO A 52 10.67 -0.86 8.37
N ALA A 53 11.30 -0.51 7.25
CA ALA A 53 11.02 -1.13 5.95
C ALA A 53 11.45 -2.60 5.88
N SER A 54 12.55 -2.98 6.56
CA SER A 54 12.97 -4.39 6.66
C SER A 54 11.99 -5.19 7.53
N GLU A 55 11.67 -4.68 8.73
CA GLU A 55 10.71 -5.30 9.64
C GLU A 55 9.33 -5.50 8.97
N MET A 56 8.89 -4.52 8.17
CA MET A 56 7.64 -4.58 7.41
C MET A 56 7.66 -5.70 6.38
N ARG A 57 8.76 -5.88 5.65
CA ARG A 57 8.94 -6.96 4.66
C ARG A 57 8.90 -8.34 5.30
N GLU A 58 9.60 -8.51 6.42
CA GLU A 58 9.58 -9.73 7.22
C GLU A 58 8.17 -10.06 7.70
N ALA A 59 7.44 -9.06 8.20
CA ALA A 59 6.07 -9.24 8.67
C ALA A 59 5.11 -9.69 7.55
N VAL A 60 5.31 -9.26 6.29
CA VAL A 60 4.53 -9.75 5.14
C VAL A 60 4.89 -11.19 4.82
N THR A 61 6.17 -11.56 4.88
CA THR A 61 6.60 -12.96 4.68
C THR A 61 5.99 -13.88 5.74
N ASP A 62 5.94 -13.46 6.99
CA ASP A 62 5.29 -14.19 8.08
C ASP A 62 3.76 -14.30 7.88
N LEU A 63 3.14 -13.24 7.34
CA LEU A 63 1.70 -13.17 7.09
C LEU A 63 1.28 -14.11 5.95
N LEU A 64 2.11 -14.24 4.92
CA LEU A 64 1.85 -15.02 3.71
C LEU A 64 2.82 -16.21 3.56
N PRO A 65 2.76 -17.21 4.44
CA PRO A 65 3.56 -18.42 4.24
C PRO A 65 3.18 -19.12 2.92
N ALA A 66 4.12 -19.78 2.30
CA ALA A 66 3.94 -20.46 1.03
C ALA A 66 2.74 -21.41 1.05
N GLY A 67 1.85 -21.30 0.07
CA GLY A 67 0.63 -22.09 -0.05
C GLY A 67 -0.53 -21.65 0.86
N SER A 68 -0.39 -20.57 1.60
CA SER A 68 -1.45 -20.02 2.44
C SER A 68 -2.59 -19.42 1.60
N ARG A 69 -3.84 -19.70 2.01
CA ARG A 69 -5.05 -19.04 1.47
C ARG A 69 -5.39 -17.74 2.20
N ARG A 70 -4.53 -17.27 3.10
CA ARG A 70 -4.78 -16.04 3.89
C ARG A 70 -4.95 -14.80 3.04
N VAL A 71 -4.40 -14.80 1.83
CA VAL A 71 -4.53 -13.71 0.86
C VAL A 71 -5.98 -13.36 0.51
N ASP A 72 -6.91 -14.31 0.64
CA ASP A 72 -8.33 -14.12 0.37
C ASP A 72 -9.08 -13.43 1.53
N PHE A 73 -8.46 -13.28 2.70
CA PHE A 73 -9.08 -12.61 3.84
C PHE A 73 -8.98 -11.09 3.69
N ALA A 74 -10.10 -10.39 3.82
CA ALA A 74 -10.15 -8.93 3.70
C ALA A 74 -9.12 -8.19 4.58
N PRO A 75 -8.91 -8.54 5.88
CA PRO A 75 -7.87 -7.89 6.68
C PRO A 75 -6.45 -8.08 6.13
N VAL A 76 -6.18 -9.19 5.44
CA VAL A 76 -4.89 -9.43 4.80
C VAL A 76 -4.76 -8.58 3.54
N GLN A 77 -5.81 -8.50 2.72
CA GLN A 77 -5.81 -7.64 1.52
C GLN A 77 -5.58 -6.17 1.89
N ASP A 78 -6.24 -5.67 2.94
CA ASP A 78 -6.04 -4.31 3.45
C ASP A 78 -4.58 -4.10 3.92
N ALA A 79 -4.01 -5.06 4.64
CA ALA A 79 -2.63 -4.99 5.11
C ALA A 79 -1.63 -5.00 3.95
N LEU A 80 -1.87 -5.79 2.89
CA LEU A 80 -1.03 -5.85 1.71
C LEU A 80 -1.13 -4.57 0.85
N MET A 81 -2.27 -3.91 0.84
CA MET A 81 -2.45 -2.60 0.22
C MET A 81 -1.62 -1.54 0.95
N GLU A 82 -1.75 -1.43 2.27
CA GLU A 82 -0.96 -0.51 3.11
C GLU A 82 0.56 -0.80 3.03
N TYR A 83 0.93 -2.07 2.96
CA TYR A 83 2.31 -2.47 2.73
C TYR A 83 2.81 -2.02 1.36
N SER A 84 2.01 -2.21 0.31
CA SER A 84 2.36 -1.80 -1.05
C SER A 84 2.58 -0.30 -1.14
N GLU A 85 1.70 0.51 -0.53
CA GLU A 85 1.84 1.96 -0.42
C GLU A 85 3.19 2.34 0.22
N ALA A 86 3.49 1.77 1.40
CA ALA A 86 4.72 2.08 2.13
C ALA A 86 5.98 1.61 1.38
N ALA A 87 5.97 0.43 0.77
CA ALA A 87 7.10 -0.12 0.02
C ALA A 87 7.38 0.67 -1.26
N ILE A 88 6.33 1.08 -1.97
CA ILE A 88 6.43 1.93 -3.16
C ILE A 88 6.99 3.29 -2.78
N LEU A 89 6.44 3.95 -1.76
CA LEU A 89 6.91 5.25 -1.29
C LEU A 89 8.38 5.19 -0.87
N ALA A 90 8.77 4.17 -0.10
CA ALA A 90 10.15 3.95 0.34
C ALA A 90 11.11 3.79 -0.85
N SER A 91 10.73 3.00 -1.86
CA SER A 91 11.53 2.81 -3.07
C SER A 91 11.64 4.09 -3.92
N ILE A 92 10.55 4.85 -4.06
CA ILE A 92 10.58 6.13 -4.78
C ILE A 92 11.54 7.12 -4.09
N VAL A 93 11.51 7.20 -2.77
CA VAL A 93 12.37 8.13 -2.02
C VAL A 93 13.83 7.70 -2.06
N ALA A 94 14.12 6.40 -1.91
CA ALA A 94 15.48 5.87 -1.89
C ALA A 94 16.09 5.70 -3.29
N GLU A 95 15.34 5.11 -4.22
CA GLU A 95 15.87 4.59 -5.50
C GLU A 95 15.25 5.28 -6.72
N ARG A 96 14.23 6.13 -6.54
CA ARG A 96 13.48 6.81 -7.61
C ARG A 96 12.83 5.85 -8.61
N ARG A 97 12.37 4.69 -8.14
CA ARG A 97 11.65 3.71 -8.96
C ARG A 97 10.42 3.17 -8.23
N VAL A 98 9.47 2.66 -8.99
CA VAL A 98 8.31 1.90 -8.47
C VAL A 98 8.65 0.42 -8.57
N PRO A 99 8.70 -0.34 -7.45
CA PRO A 99 8.94 -1.78 -7.48
C PRO A 99 7.68 -2.48 -8.03
N SER A 100 7.86 -3.57 -8.76
CA SER A 100 6.75 -4.39 -9.24
C SER A 100 6.07 -5.17 -8.09
N PHE A 101 4.84 -5.62 -8.31
CA PHE A 101 4.11 -6.44 -7.33
C PHE A 101 4.84 -7.77 -7.02
N SER A 102 5.56 -8.33 -8.00
CA SER A 102 6.35 -9.55 -7.81
C SER A 102 7.63 -9.30 -6.99
N GLU A 103 8.27 -8.13 -7.12
CA GLU A 103 9.45 -7.77 -6.31
C GLU A 103 9.11 -7.60 -4.84
N ILE A 104 7.94 -7.04 -4.55
CA ILE A 104 7.49 -6.86 -3.15
C ILE A 104 6.63 -8.02 -2.63
N GLY A 105 6.35 -9.03 -3.47
CA GLY A 105 5.70 -10.28 -3.05
C GLY A 105 4.22 -10.16 -2.70
N VAL A 106 3.47 -9.30 -3.39
CA VAL A 106 2.03 -9.08 -3.14
C VAL A 106 1.17 -9.38 -4.37
N PRO A 107 -0.15 -9.63 -4.21
CA PRO A 107 -1.07 -9.71 -5.33
C PRO A 107 -1.14 -8.38 -6.10
N ALA A 108 -1.33 -8.48 -7.42
CA ALA A 108 -1.43 -7.32 -8.30
C ALA A 108 -2.54 -6.33 -7.87
N GLY A 109 -3.68 -6.83 -7.39
CA GLY A 109 -4.77 -5.99 -6.88
C GLY A 109 -4.35 -5.11 -5.71
N SER A 110 -3.73 -5.69 -4.67
CA SER A 110 -3.22 -4.95 -3.52
C SER A 110 -2.13 -3.94 -3.93
N TRP A 111 -1.27 -4.32 -4.87
CA TRP A 111 -0.22 -3.45 -5.39
C TRP A 111 -0.79 -2.23 -6.11
N VAL A 112 -1.75 -2.41 -7.03
CA VAL A 112 -2.39 -1.31 -7.77
C VAL A 112 -3.10 -0.34 -6.81
N LEU A 113 -3.81 -0.87 -5.82
CA LEU A 113 -4.51 -0.04 -4.84
C LEU A 113 -3.52 0.73 -3.95
N GLY A 114 -2.44 0.10 -3.49
CA GLY A 114 -1.37 0.75 -2.74
C GLY A 114 -0.59 1.77 -3.58
N LEU A 115 -0.36 1.50 -4.88
CA LEU A 115 0.22 2.47 -5.81
C LEU A 115 -0.66 3.73 -5.92
N ALA A 116 -1.97 3.56 -6.00
CA ALA A 116 -2.89 4.69 -6.03
C ALA A 116 -2.86 5.52 -4.72
N ASP A 117 -2.75 4.84 -3.57
CA ASP A 117 -2.65 5.52 -2.27
C ASP A 117 -1.31 6.25 -2.10
N SER A 118 -0.21 5.72 -2.63
CA SER A 118 1.11 6.37 -2.59
C SER A 118 1.12 7.76 -3.25
N VAL A 119 0.20 8.05 -4.18
CA VAL A 119 0.03 9.38 -4.77
C VAL A 119 -0.36 10.42 -3.70
N GLY A 120 -1.14 10.02 -2.69
CA GLY A 120 -1.48 10.86 -1.53
C GLY A 120 -0.26 11.20 -0.67
N GLU A 121 0.59 10.21 -0.41
CA GLU A 121 1.82 10.41 0.36
C GLU A 121 2.87 11.20 -0.43
N LEU A 122 2.97 11.00 -1.74
CA LEU A 122 3.80 11.83 -2.63
C LEU A 122 3.33 13.29 -2.63
N ARG A 123 2.01 13.55 -2.65
CA ARG A 123 1.48 14.91 -2.49
C ARG A 123 1.96 15.54 -1.18
N ARG A 124 1.95 14.78 -0.08
CA ARG A 124 2.45 15.27 1.20
C ARG A 124 3.92 15.68 1.12
N ILE A 125 4.77 14.91 0.43
CA ILE A 125 6.16 15.29 0.17
C ILE A 125 6.22 16.57 -0.68
N VAL A 126 5.45 16.66 -1.78
CA VAL A 126 5.39 17.87 -2.64
C VAL A 126 5.04 19.09 -1.81
N THR A 127 3.98 19.03 -1.01
CA THR A 127 3.55 20.19 -0.21
C THR A 127 4.60 20.59 0.85
N THR A 128 5.26 19.63 1.48
CA THR A 128 6.39 19.91 2.41
C THR A 128 7.52 20.63 1.67
N ARG A 129 7.94 20.14 0.49
CA ARG A 129 8.97 20.78 -0.33
C ARG A 129 8.60 22.21 -0.74
N LEU A 130 7.33 22.44 -1.07
CA LEU A 130 6.84 23.80 -1.39
C LEU A 130 6.95 24.72 -0.16
N MET A 131 6.56 24.26 1.03
CA MET A 131 6.68 25.01 2.28
C MET A 131 8.13 25.34 2.62
N ASP A 132 9.07 24.43 2.38
CA ASP A 132 10.50 24.61 2.58
C ASP A 132 11.15 25.48 1.49
N GLY A 133 10.40 25.88 0.48
CA GLY A 133 10.91 26.63 -0.66
C GLY A 133 11.70 25.81 -1.68
N ASP A 134 11.73 24.48 -1.56
CA ASP A 134 12.40 23.55 -2.49
C ASP A 134 11.49 23.25 -3.70
N MET A 135 11.45 24.20 -4.63
CA MET A 135 10.64 24.08 -5.86
C MET A 135 11.15 22.96 -6.77
N GLU A 136 12.46 22.70 -6.80
CA GLU A 136 13.03 21.66 -7.62
C GLU A 136 12.64 20.27 -7.10
N GLY A 137 12.78 20.03 -5.81
CA GLY A 137 12.30 18.83 -5.15
C GLY A 137 10.79 18.62 -5.33
N ALA A 138 9.98 19.67 -5.18
CA ALA A 138 8.55 19.63 -5.41
C ALA A 138 8.21 19.21 -6.85
N ARG A 139 8.84 19.83 -7.86
CA ARG A 139 8.64 19.47 -9.28
C ARG A 139 9.01 18.02 -9.58
N ARG A 140 10.10 17.55 -9.00
CA ARG A 140 10.55 16.15 -9.17
C ARG A 140 9.52 15.14 -8.68
N PHE A 141 9.00 15.32 -7.46
CA PHE A 141 7.99 14.40 -6.92
C PHE A 141 6.63 14.57 -7.60
N PHE A 142 6.28 15.78 -8.03
CA PHE A 142 5.07 16.01 -8.81
C PHE A 142 5.14 15.29 -10.17
N GLY A 143 6.29 15.29 -10.86
CA GLY A 143 6.48 14.51 -12.09
C GLY A 143 6.25 13.01 -11.89
N ILE A 144 6.76 12.44 -10.78
CA ILE A 144 6.49 11.03 -10.43
C ILE A 144 4.99 10.79 -10.21
N MET A 145 4.29 11.71 -9.54
CA MET A 145 2.83 11.62 -9.37
C MET A 145 2.10 11.65 -10.72
N GLU A 146 2.54 12.46 -11.69
CA GLU A 146 1.95 12.51 -13.03
C GLU A 146 2.14 11.20 -13.78
N GLU A 147 3.33 10.59 -13.74
CA GLU A 147 3.60 9.29 -14.34
C GLU A 147 2.71 8.19 -13.73
N ILE A 148 2.69 8.06 -12.40
CA ILE A 148 1.87 7.07 -11.71
C ILE A 148 0.37 7.28 -12.01
N SER A 149 -0.09 8.53 -11.94
CA SER A 149 -1.49 8.88 -12.23
C SER A 149 -1.87 8.51 -13.66
N GLY A 150 -0.99 8.79 -14.65
CA GLY A 150 -1.22 8.44 -16.05
C GLY A 150 -1.46 6.95 -16.23
N GLU A 151 -0.61 6.11 -15.66
CA GLU A 151 -0.71 4.65 -15.75
C GLU A 151 -1.97 4.11 -15.03
N ILE A 152 -2.28 4.64 -13.83
CA ILE A 152 -3.49 4.25 -13.09
C ILE A 152 -4.76 4.58 -13.89
N MET A 153 -4.82 5.72 -14.58
CA MET A 153 -5.98 6.12 -15.38
C MET A 153 -6.23 5.23 -16.61
N MET A 154 -5.23 4.50 -17.08
CA MET A 154 -5.37 3.56 -18.20
C MET A 154 -5.92 2.20 -17.79
N LEU A 155 -6.01 1.90 -16.48
CA LEU A 155 -6.54 0.63 -16.01
C LEU A 155 -8.06 0.59 -16.15
N ASP A 156 -8.56 -0.44 -16.82
CA ASP A 156 -9.99 -0.74 -16.91
C ASP A 156 -10.24 -2.18 -16.46
N VAL A 157 -10.49 -2.35 -15.17
CA VAL A 157 -10.79 -3.64 -14.55
C VAL A 157 -12.12 -3.58 -13.81
N PRO A 158 -12.92 -4.67 -13.80
CA PRO A 158 -14.14 -4.73 -13.01
C PRO A 158 -13.87 -4.57 -11.52
N ASP A 159 -14.72 -3.84 -10.79
CA ASP A 159 -14.60 -3.63 -9.34
C ASP A 159 -14.58 -4.94 -8.54
N ALA A 160 -15.18 -6.01 -9.10
CA ALA A 160 -15.13 -7.35 -8.50
C ALA A 160 -13.70 -7.95 -8.49
N VAL A 161 -12.79 -7.47 -9.34
CA VAL A 161 -11.39 -7.89 -9.39
C VAL A 161 -10.55 -6.95 -8.51
N ALA A 162 -10.72 -5.64 -8.68
CA ALA A 162 -10.10 -4.61 -7.86
C ALA A 162 -10.89 -3.31 -7.98
N PRO A 163 -11.23 -2.60 -6.88
CA PRO A 163 -12.02 -1.37 -6.92
C PRO A 163 -11.19 -0.16 -7.38
N VAL A 164 -10.60 -0.25 -8.59
CA VAL A 164 -9.66 0.74 -9.14
C VAL A 164 -10.37 2.06 -9.46
N ARG A 165 -11.62 2.03 -9.93
CA ARG A 165 -12.36 3.24 -10.33
C ARG A 165 -12.46 4.26 -9.21
N ARG A 166 -12.77 3.80 -7.99
CA ARG A 166 -12.79 4.68 -6.81
C ARG A 166 -11.43 5.32 -6.54
N LYS A 167 -10.33 4.58 -6.70
CA LYS A 167 -8.97 5.09 -6.54
C LYS A 167 -8.62 6.09 -7.64
N GLN A 168 -9.01 5.83 -8.88
CA GLN A 168 -8.84 6.79 -9.99
C GLN A 168 -9.48 8.15 -9.69
N ASP A 169 -10.71 8.17 -9.15
CA ASP A 169 -11.37 9.43 -8.79
C ASP A 169 -10.64 10.18 -7.67
N ILE A 170 -10.16 9.44 -6.66
CA ILE A 170 -9.35 10.02 -5.57
C ILE A 170 -8.04 10.60 -6.12
N VAL A 171 -7.31 9.84 -6.93
CA VAL A 171 -6.04 10.25 -7.55
C VAL A 171 -6.25 11.49 -8.42
N ARG A 172 -7.30 11.53 -9.25
CA ARG A 172 -7.64 12.73 -10.06
C ARG A 172 -7.81 13.96 -9.18
N GLY A 173 -8.58 13.87 -8.11
CA GLY A 173 -8.78 14.98 -7.18
C GLY A 173 -7.49 15.40 -6.44
N ILE A 174 -6.58 14.45 -6.14
CA ILE A 174 -5.27 14.75 -5.56
C ILE A 174 -4.42 15.51 -6.59
N MET A 175 -4.35 15.04 -7.83
CA MET A 175 -3.56 15.64 -8.89
C MET A 175 -4.01 17.09 -9.21
N ASP A 176 -5.33 17.34 -9.28
CA ASP A 176 -5.86 18.66 -9.54
C ASP A 176 -5.48 19.67 -8.45
N ARG A 177 -5.61 19.28 -7.19
CA ARG A 177 -5.19 20.12 -6.05
C ARG A 177 -3.69 20.36 -6.05
N THR A 178 -2.87 19.32 -6.31
CA THR A 178 -1.41 19.45 -6.32
C THR A 178 -0.95 20.38 -7.45
N ARG A 179 -1.55 20.28 -8.62
CA ARG A 179 -1.25 21.15 -9.77
C ARG A 179 -1.58 22.61 -9.46
N SER A 180 -2.69 22.86 -8.77
CA SER A 180 -3.06 24.21 -8.31
C SER A 180 -2.01 24.77 -7.33
N ASP A 181 -1.57 23.97 -6.35
CA ASP A 181 -0.56 24.38 -5.37
C ASP A 181 0.78 24.70 -6.06
N MET A 182 1.22 23.83 -6.99
CA MET A 182 2.45 24.02 -7.78
C MET A 182 2.39 25.30 -8.63
N THR A 183 1.24 25.59 -9.25
CA THR A 183 1.05 26.79 -10.05
C THR A 183 1.11 28.05 -9.17
N THR A 184 0.42 28.05 -8.03
CA THR A 184 0.42 29.16 -7.09
C THR A 184 1.82 29.45 -6.55
N ALA A 185 2.54 28.40 -6.12
CA ALA A 185 3.92 28.56 -5.64
C ALA A 185 4.88 29.08 -6.71
N SER A 186 4.67 28.69 -7.97
CA SER A 186 5.48 29.17 -9.10
C SER A 186 5.24 30.66 -9.38
N MET A 187 4.01 31.17 -9.22
CA MET A 187 3.66 32.59 -9.42
C MET A 187 4.18 33.48 -8.30
N MET A 188 4.23 33.00 -7.07
CA MET A 188 4.70 33.78 -5.91
C MET A 188 6.22 34.02 -5.89
N ARG A 189 6.99 33.37 -6.76
CA ARG A 189 8.46 33.48 -6.86
C ARG A 189 8.92 34.46 -7.97
N ILE A 190 7.98 35.10 -8.68
CA ILE A 190 8.26 36.13 -9.61
C ILE A 190 8.22 37.49 -8.90
#